data_d20d552ad78a1e77b8dd8c22b10ddfa6
#
_entry.id   d20d552ad78a1e77b8dd8c22b10ddfa6
#
_cell.length_a   1.000
_cell.length_b   1.000
_cell.length_c   1.000
_cell.angle_alpha   90.00
_cell.angle_beta   90.00
_cell.angle_gamma   90.00
#
_symmetry.space_group_name_H-M   'P 1'
#
loop_
_entity.id
_entity.type
_entity.pdbx_description
1 polymer ?
#
loop_
_entity_poly.entity_id
_entity_poly.type
_entity_poly.pdbx_seq_one_letter_code
_entity_poly.pdbx_strand_id
1 'polypeptide(L)'
;MSFGFLGIQFGYALQGGFMSRIFQTLGASIDDIPLLWVAAPLTGLIVQPIIGYLSDRTWHSKLGRRRPYFLVGAILSSLALFIMPFSPVLWIAAGLLWILDASINISMEPFRALVADKLPNQQRTYGFVVQTLIIGIGTWVASNLPWFISTLGVSDAAAPGVIPLSVKIAFSIGAIIFLVSILYTIYTTSETPPDNIKAFKKKMKEENNGALNEIFQNIFKMPNTMFKLGVIQFFSWFAFFSMWSLANPALTEHVFKAPVPIENNFDFKVSADAAAFDRQNEAFQKASNLVGANMGAYGLSSMAFALLLTLYSSKKRVNRKYLHMLSLSLGGLGFLMMYFIPDPDLLWIWFSMVGISWGSILSMPYAMLSSSIDPEKMGIMMGIFNMFIVIPQIVAALGGVNFLYRLLGDAPIFAIVVAGLSLLISAISNLLITEKNVISYYG
;
A
#
# COMPACT_ATOMS: atom_id res chain seq x y z
N MET A 1 -8.19 18.53 8.70
CA MET A 1 -8.50 17.14 9.02
C MET A 1 -7.77 16.17 8.08
N SER A 2 -8.04 16.13 6.78
CA SER A 2 -7.43 15.12 5.85
C SER A 2 -5.92 15.24 5.63
N PHE A 3 -5.27 16.30 6.10
CA PHE A 3 -3.85 16.57 5.85
C PHE A 3 -2.90 15.50 6.44
N GLY A 4 -3.30 14.85 7.54
CA GLY A 4 -2.51 13.74 8.12
C GLY A 4 -2.35 12.53 7.19
N PHE A 5 -3.26 12.35 6.22
CA PHE A 5 -3.06 11.32 5.18
C PHE A 5 -1.85 11.56 4.30
N LEU A 6 -1.38 12.81 4.17
CA LEU A 6 -0.13 13.10 3.47
C LEU A 6 1.04 12.34 4.10
N GLY A 7 1.20 12.42 5.42
CA GLY A 7 2.26 11.71 6.13
C GLY A 7 2.14 10.21 6.03
N ILE A 8 0.93 9.66 6.20
CA ILE A 8 0.68 8.23 6.05
C ILE A 8 1.08 7.76 4.64
N GLN A 9 0.76 8.54 3.60
CA GLN A 9 1.13 8.19 2.22
C GLN A 9 2.62 8.33 1.94
N PHE A 10 3.31 9.27 2.58
CA PHE A 10 4.78 9.32 2.52
C PHE A 10 5.39 8.04 3.09
N GLY A 11 4.89 7.54 4.23
CA GLY A 11 5.32 6.26 4.80
C GLY A 11 5.14 5.10 3.82
N TYR A 12 3.93 4.91 3.32
CA TYR A 12 3.63 3.83 2.37
C TYR A 12 4.37 3.95 1.04
N ALA A 13 4.53 5.15 0.49
CA ALA A 13 5.20 5.32 -0.80
C ALA A 13 6.71 5.10 -0.71
N LEU A 14 7.37 5.59 0.35
CA LEU A 14 8.78 5.31 0.60
C LEU A 14 9.01 3.83 0.87
N GLN A 15 8.18 3.20 1.67
CA GLN A 15 8.21 1.77 1.89
C GLN A 15 8.00 1.01 0.57
N GLY A 16 6.91 1.25 -0.13
CA GLY A 16 6.53 0.54 -1.35
C GLY A 16 7.55 0.68 -2.48
N GLY A 17 8.14 1.87 -2.63
CA GLY A 17 9.09 2.15 -3.69
C GLY A 17 10.54 1.75 -3.41
N PHE A 18 10.93 1.70 -2.12
CA PHE A 18 12.36 1.61 -1.80
C PHE A 18 12.75 0.52 -0.80
N MET A 19 11.79 -0.14 -0.14
CA MET A 19 12.12 -1.14 0.87
C MET A 19 12.84 -2.36 0.28
N SER A 20 12.39 -2.86 -0.87
CA SER A 20 13.06 -3.97 -1.57
C SER A 20 14.48 -3.59 -2.00
N ARG A 21 14.70 -2.34 -2.44
CA ARG A 21 16.04 -1.80 -2.69
C ARG A 21 16.92 -1.83 -1.43
N ILE A 22 16.40 -1.40 -0.29
CA ILE A 22 17.11 -1.44 0.99
C ILE A 22 17.49 -2.88 1.34
N PHE A 23 16.55 -3.82 1.21
CA PHE A 23 16.82 -5.24 1.45
C PHE A 23 17.89 -5.79 0.53
N GLN A 24 17.82 -5.51 -0.77
CA GLN A 24 18.85 -5.94 -1.74
C GLN A 24 20.23 -5.33 -1.43
N THR A 25 20.28 -4.03 -1.08
CA THR A 25 21.54 -3.37 -0.69
C THR A 25 22.15 -4.00 0.57
N LEU A 26 21.32 -4.49 1.49
CA LEU A 26 21.74 -5.20 2.70
C LEU A 26 21.94 -6.71 2.50
N GLY A 27 21.99 -7.19 1.25
CA GLY A 27 22.32 -8.56 0.90
C GLY A 27 21.16 -9.56 0.92
N ALA A 28 19.91 -9.09 0.88
CA ALA A 28 18.77 -10.00 0.74
C ALA A 28 18.78 -10.67 -0.64
N SER A 29 18.58 -11.99 -0.67
CA SER A 29 18.30 -12.69 -1.92
C SER A 29 16.93 -12.28 -2.47
N ILE A 30 16.75 -12.35 -3.79
CA ILE A 30 15.46 -12.02 -4.43
C ILE A 30 14.35 -12.90 -3.89
N ASP A 31 14.63 -14.15 -3.56
CA ASP A 31 13.67 -15.12 -3.03
C ASP A 31 13.20 -14.78 -1.61
N ASP A 32 14.03 -14.13 -0.81
CA ASP A 32 13.70 -13.76 0.57
C ASP A 32 12.83 -12.50 0.63
N ILE A 33 12.88 -11.65 -0.40
CA ILE A 33 12.18 -10.35 -0.40
C ILE A 33 10.67 -10.49 -0.13
N PRO A 34 9.90 -11.38 -0.79
CA PRO A 34 8.48 -11.52 -0.49
C PRO A 34 8.20 -11.90 0.96
N LEU A 35 9.03 -12.77 1.56
CA LEU A 35 8.92 -13.15 2.96
C LEU A 35 9.18 -11.96 3.91
N LEU A 36 10.18 -11.14 3.61
CA LEU A 36 10.46 -9.92 4.39
C LEU A 36 9.29 -8.94 4.35
N TRP A 37 8.53 -8.91 3.26
CA TRP A 37 7.33 -8.09 3.10
C TRP A 37 6.08 -8.63 3.82
N VAL A 38 6.13 -9.81 4.43
CA VAL A 38 4.98 -10.39 5.16
C VAL A 38 4.54 -9.51 6.35
N ALA A 39 5.41 -8.61 6.81
CA ALA A 39 5.11 -7.64 7.86
C ALA A 39 3.83 -6.83 7.55
N ALA A 40 3.70 -6.31 6.32
CA ALA A 40 2.59 -5.45 5.93
C ALA A 40 1.21 -6.13 6.08
N PRO A 41 0.93 -7.29 5.45
CA PRO A 41 -0.36 -7.95 5.60
C PRO A 41 -0.61 -8.49 7.02
N LEU A 42 0.40 -9.01 7.71
CA LEU A 42 0.20 -9.54 9.06
C LEU A 42 -0.09 -8.44 10.08
N THR A 43 0.62 -7.32 10.03
CA THR A 43 0.31 -6.18 10.92
C THR A 43 -1.06 -5.59 10.59
N GLY A 44 -1.44 -5.49 9.33
CA GLY A 44 -2.77 -5.08 8.92
C GLY A 44 -3.87 -5.98 9.49
N LEU A 45 -3.67 -7.29 9.42
CA LEU A 45 -4.62 -8.28 9.95
C LEU A 45 -4.78 -8.21 11.47
N ILE A 46 -3.70 -7.97 12.19
CA ILE A 46 -3.68 -8.03 13.67
C ILE A 46 -3.93 -6.64 14.26
N VAL A 47 -3.19 -5.62 13.82
CA VAL A 47 -3.18 -4.31 14.46
C VAL A 47 -4.46 -3.52 14.16
N GLN A 48 -4.97 -3.55 12.92
CA GLN A 48 -6.16 -2.76 12.56
C GLN A 48 -7.40 -3.09 13.41
N PRO A 49 -7.81 -4.37 13.60
CA PRO A 49 -8.95 -4.69 14.46
C PRO A 49 -8.73 -4.31 15.92
N ILE A 50 -7.51 -4.52 16.45
CA ILE A 50 -7.17 -4.18 17.84
C ILE A 50 -7.27 -2.67 18.04
N ILE A 51 -6.69 -1.88 17.15
CA ILE A 51 -6.69 -0.43 17.25
C ILE A 51 -8.08 0.15 16.97
N GLY A 52 -8.81 -0.40 16.03
CA GLY A 52 -10.21 -0.06 15.81
C GLY A 52 -11.02 -0.21 17.10
N TYR A 53 -10.95 -1.40 17.70
CA TYR A 53 -11.61 -1.71 18.97
C TYR A 53 -11.19 -0.79 20.11
N LEU A 54 -9.88 -0.61 20.32
CA LEU A 54 -9.33 0.24 21.39
C LEU A 54 -9.70 1.70 21.18
N SER A 55 -9.58 2.22 19.97
CA SER A 55 -9.87 3.62 19.67
C SER A 55 -11.36 3.94 19.84
N ASP A 56 -12.25 2.97 19.62
CA ASP A 56 -13.69 3.13 19.87
C ASP A 56 -14.02 3.27 21.36
N ARG A 57 -13.20 2.68 22.23
CA ARG A 57 -13.42 2.60 23.68
C ARG A 57 -12.60 3.60 24.50
N THR A 58 -11.72 4.34 23.85
CA THR A 58 -10.85 5.31 24.50
C THR A 58 -11.50 6.68 24.53
N TRP A 59 -11.35 7.39 25.64
CA TRP A 59 -11.58 8.84 25.75
C TRP A 59 -10.47 9.46 26.60
N HIS A 60 -9.64 10.28 25.95
CA HIS A 60 -8.61 11.07 26.62
C HIS A 60 -9.06 12.53 26.78
N SER A 61 -8.88 13.11 27.97
CA SER A 61 -9.43 14.44 28.32
C SER A 61 -8.98 15.57 27.41
N LYS A 62 -7.74 15.54 26.90
CA LYS A 62 -7.15 16.58 26.02
C LYS A 62 -7.15 16.20 24.55
N LEU A 63 -6.95 14.91 24.26
CA LEU A 63 -6.76 14.42 22.88
C LEU A 63 -8.03 13.82 22.27
N GLY A 64 -9.07 13.55 23.06
CA GLY A 64 -10.28 12.92 22.56
C GLY A 64 -10.14 11.41 22.41
N ARG A 65 -10.82 10.84 21.41
CA ARG A 65 -11.00 9.40 21.18
C ARG A 65 -9.95 8.84 20.24
N ARG A 66 -9.73 9.46 19.08
CA ARG A 66 -8.91 8.97 17.97
C ARG A 66 -7.48 9.53 17.98
N ARG A 67 -7.32 10.81 18.36
CA ARG A 67 -6.04 11.53 18.28
C ARG A 67 -4.90 10.93 19.11
N PRO A 68 -5.10 10.27 20.28
CA PRO A 68 -4.02 9.59 21.00
C PRO A 68 -3.32 8.54 20.12
N TYR A 69 -4.08 7.78 19.33
CA TYR A 69 -3.56 6.75 18.43
C TYR A 69 -2.81 7.35 17.25
N PHE A 70 -3.29 8.49 16.70
CA PHE A 70 -2.54 9.22 15.66
C PHE A 70 -1.15 9.62 16.16
N LEU A 71 -1.10 10.16 17.38
CA LEU A 71 0.16 10.64 17.96
C LEU A 71 1.15 9.49 18.17
N VAL A 72 0.71 8.40 18.80
CA VAL A 72 1.56 7.23 19.05
C VAL A 72 2.04 6.62 17.73
N GLY A 73 1.13 6.38 16.79
CA GLY A 73 1.49 5.83 15.50
C GLY A 73 2.43 6.76 14.72
N ALA A 74 2.20 8.09 14.74
CA ALA A 74 3.06 9.05 14.07
C ALA A 74 4.48 9.10 14.64
N ILE A 75 4.63 9.08 15.95
CA ILE A 75 5.95 9.06 16.59
C ILE A 75 6.71 7.79 16.21
N LEU A 76 6.08 6.62 16.37
CA LEU A 76 6.72 5.34 16.07
C LEU A 76 7.04 5.19 14.57
N SER A 77 6.10 5.56 13.68
CA SER A 77 6.34 5.52 12.22
C SER A 77 7.46 6.44 11.80
N SER A 78 7.50 7.67 12.34
CA SER A 78 8.55 8.64 12.01
C SER A 78 9.90 8.17 12.50
N LEU A 79 10.00 7.60 13.69
CA LEU A 79 11.24 7.01 14.20
C LEU A 79 11.69 5.82 13.34
N ALA A 80 10.76 4.92 12.98
CA ALA A 80 11.08 3.78 12.12
C ALA A 80 11.55 4.23 10.74
N LEU A 81 10.86 5.18 10.09
CA LEU A 81 11.28 5.76 8.81
C LEU A 81 12.66 6.40 8.90
N PHE A 82 12.91 7.17 9.97
CA PHE A 82 14.19 7.86 10.13
C PHE A 82 15.36 6.87 10.33
N ILE A 83 15.17 5.84 11.16
CA ILE A 83 16.23 4.88 11.50
C ILE A 83 16.46 3.85 10.37
N MET A 84 15.42 3.48 9.62
CA MET A 84 15.44 2.40 8.63
C MET A 84 16.61 2.47 7.63
N PRO A 85 16.89 3.60 6.94
CA PRO A 85 17.98 3.67 5.97
C PRO A 85 19.39 3.72 6.62
N PHE A 86 19.48 3.71 7.94
CA PHE A 86 20.73 3.58 8.69
C PHE A 86 20.94 2.17 9.24
N SER A 87 20.09 1.22 8.87
CA SER A 87 20.21 -0.18 9.32
C SER A 87 21.55 -0.77 8.86
N PRO A 88 22.34 -1.33 9.80
CA PRO A 88 23.65 -1.90 9.46
C PRO A 88 23.54 -3.32 8.87
N VAL A 89 22.41 -4.00 9.07
CA VAL A 89 22.16 -5.38 8.63
C VAL A 89 20.70 -5.60 8.26
N LEU A 90 20.45 -6.58 7.40
CA LEU A 90 19.15 -6.93 6.86
C LEU A 90 18.07 -7.13 7.94
N TRP A 91 18.37 -7.86 9.00
CA TRP A 91 17.40 -8.20 10.03
C TRP A 91 16.92 -7.00 10.86
N ILE A 92 17.76 -5.98 11.01
CA ILE A 92 17.35 -4.72 11.65
C ILE A 92 16.39 -3.97 10.74
N ALA A 93 16.68 -3.90 9.44
CA ALA A 93 15.76 -3.28 8.47
C ALA A 93 14.41 -4.01 8.42
N ALA A 94 14.43 -5.36 8.44
CA ALA A 94 13.21 -6.16 8.50
C ALA A 94 12.41 -5.90 9.78
N GLY A 95 13.06 -5.86 10.94
CA GLY A 95 12.41 -5.54 12.22
C GLY A 95 11.80 -4.13 12.24
N LEU A 96 12.51 -3.16 11.67
CA LEU A 96 12.00 -1.79 11.51
C LEU A 96 10.80 -1.72 10.56
N LEU A 97 10.74 -2.57 9.53
CA LEU A 97 9.57 -2.68 8.66
C LEU A 97 8.33 -3.14 9.46
N TRP A 98 8.47 -4.14 10.33
CA TRP A 98 7.39 -4.57 11.22
C TRP A 98 6.89 -3.44 12.13
N ILE A 99 7.81 -2.67 12.70
CA ILE A 99 7.48 -1.52 13.55
C ILE A 99 6.78 -0.44 12.71
N LEU A 100 7.29 -0.15 11.52
CA LEU A 100 6.72 0.85 10.62
C LEU A 100 5.28 0.48 10.22
N ASP A 101 5.07 -0.73 9.73
CA ASP A 101 3.76 -1.21 9.30
C ASP A 101 2.75 -1.22 10.44
N ALA A 102 3.13 -1.74 11.60
CA ALA A 102 2.28 -1.72 12.79
C ALA A 102 1.91 -0.28 13.18
N SER A 103 2.88 0.61 13.18
CA SER A 103 2.71 2.02 13.60
C SER A 103 1.86 2.82 12.62
N ILE A 104 2.03 2.60 11.31
CA ILE A 104 1.17 3.20 10.28
C ILE A 104 -0.28 2.74 10.48
N ASN A 105 -0.50 1.44 10.74
CA ASN A 105 -1.84 0.90 11.00
C ASN A 105 -2.47 1.48 12.29
N ILE A 106 -1.66 1.75 13.33
CA ILE A 106 -2.12 2.44 14.56
C ILE A 106 -2.66 3.84 14.23
N SER A 107 -2.03 4.57 13.31
CA SER A 107 -2.50 5.91 12.89
C SER A 107 -3.68 5.83 11.92
N MET A 108 -3.61 4.95 10.92
CA MET A 108 -4.48 4.95 9.75
C MET A 108 -5.92 4.57 10.10
N GLU A 109 -6.13 3.56 10.93
CA GLU A 109 -7.46 3.04 11.21
C GLU A 109 -8.35 4.05 11.96
N PRO A 110 -7.88 4.66 13.08
CA PRO A 110 -8.64 5.71 13.75
C PRO A 110 -8.81 6.96 12.87
N PHE A 111 -7.89 7.20 11.95
CA PHE A 111 -7.97 8.35 11.04
C PHE A 111 -9.12 8.21 10.04
N ARG A 112 -9.33 7.02 9.47
CA ARG A 112 -10.48 6.73 8.60
C ARG A 112 -11.80 6.93 9.35
N ALA A 113 -11.86 6.46 10.59
CA ALA A 113 -13.02 6.61 11.44
C ALA A 113 -13.30 8.09 11.76
N LEU A 114 -12.28 8.91 12.01
CA LEU A 114 -12.44 10.35 12.31
C LEU A 114 -13.13 11.11 11.17
N VAL A 115 -12.83 10.80 9.92
CA VAL A 115 -13.48 11.42 8.75
C VAL A 115 -14.99 11.13 8.75
N ALA A 116 -15.34 9.87 9.02
CA ALA A 116 -16.75 9.47 9.10
C ALA A 116 -17.47 10.07 10.30
N ASP A 117 -16.79 10.22 11.45
CA ASP A 117 -17.34 10.77 12.69
C ASP A 117 -17.57 12.30 12.61
N LYS A 118 -16.75 13.01 11.82
CA LYS A 118 -16.76 14.49 11.79
C LYS A 118 -17.57 15.09 10.67
N LEU A 119 -17.71 14.41 9.54
CA LEU A 119 -18.40 14.97 8.39
C LEU A 119 -19.87 14.50 8.34
N PRO A 120 -20.83 15.43 8.19
CA PRO A 120 -22.20 15.09 7.92
C PRO A 120 -22.29 14.32 6.59
N ASN A 121 -23.30 13.46 6.44
CA ASN A 121 -23.45 12.56 5.29
C ASN A 121 -23.31 13.27 3.94
N GLN A 122 -23.83 14.51 3.83
CA GLN A 122 -23.77 15.32 2.60
C GLN A 122 -22.36 15.76 2.23
N GLN A 123 -21.43 15.86 3.19
CA GLN A 123 -20.05 16.32 2.98
C GLN A 123 -19.05 15.17 2.95
N ARG A 124 -19.43 13.94 3.30
CA ARG A 124 -18.51 12.78 3.34
C ARG A 124 -17.86 12.51 1.99
N THR A 125 -18.62 12.63 0.89
CA THR A 125 -18.08 12.45 -0.46
C THR A 125 -16.95 13.45 -0.74
N TYR A 126 -17.14 14.72 -0.42
CA TYR A 126 -16.09 15.74 -0.59
C TYR A 126 -14.87 15.45 0.30
N GLY A 127 -15.09 15.01 1.54
CA GLY A 127 -14.02 14.63 2.45
C GLY A 127 -13.15 13.50 1.87
N PHE A 128 -13.75 12.48 1.31
CA PHE A 128 -13.04 11.36 0.67
C PHE A 128 -12.35 11.76 -0.65
N VAL A 129 -12.95 12.65 -1.44
CA VAL A 129 -12.28 13.18 -2.65
C VAL A 129 -11.03 13.98 -2.28
N VAL A 130 -11.11 14.88 -1.30
CA VAL A 130 -9.94 15.64 -0.80
C VAL A 130 -8.87 14.69 -0.26
N GLN A 131 -9.28 13.64 0.45
CA GLN A 131 -8.38 12.62 0.94
C GLN A 131 -7.67 11.89 -0.21
N THR A 132 -8.39 11.49 -1.24
CA THR A 132 -7.84 10.82 -2.43
C THR A 132 -6.84 11.72 -3.16
N LEU A 133 -7.11 13.03 -3.26
CA LEU A 133 -6.15 14.01 -3.80
C LEU A 133 -4.85 14.06 -3.02
N ILE A 134 -4.95 14.17 -1.69
CA ILE A 134 -3.78 14.21 -0.81
C ILE A 134 -2.99 12.90 -0.88
N ILE A 135 -3.67 11.76 -0.95
CA ILE A 135 -3.06 10.44 -1.12
C ILE A 135 -2.25 10.38 -2.42
N GLY A 136 -2.85 10.76 -3.55
CA GLY A 136 -2.18 10.70 -4.85
C GLY A 136 -0.96 11.63 -4.94
N ILE A 137 -1.10 12.87 -4.47
CA ILE A 137 0.00 13.84 -4.42
C ILE A 137 1.11 13.33 -3.50
N GLY A 138 0.75 12.87 -2.30
CA GLY A 138 1.72 12.36 -1.32
C GLY A 138 2.49 11.17 -1.84
N THR A 139 1.81 10.22 -2.48
CA THR A 139 2.44 9.04 -3.10
C THR A 139 3.43 9.48 -4.18
N TRP A 140 3.01 10.35 -5.10
CA TRP A 140 3.88 10.81 -6.18
C TRP A 140 5.11 11.56 -5.68
N VAL A 141 4.92 12.52 -4.76
CA VAL A 141 6.04 13.31 -4.21
C VAL A 141 7.02 12.40 -3.49
N ALA A 142 6.55 11.52 -2.60
CA ALA A 142 7.40 10.64 -1.82
C ALA A 142 8.17 9.64 -2.70
N SER A 143 7.52 9.07 -3.71
CA SER A 143 8.15 8.13 -4.66
C SER A 143 9.24 8.78 -5.51
N ASN A 144 9.14 10.08 -5.77
CA ASN A 144 10.14 10.83 -6.54
C ASN A 144 11.26 11.43 -5.67
N LEU A 145 11.15 11.41 -4.34
CA LEU A 145 12.13 12.07 -3.47
C LEU A 145 13.58 11.62 -3.69
N PRO A 146 13.93 10.31 -3.68
CA PRO A 146 15.32 9.90 -3.86
C PRO A 146 15.87 10.32 -5.23
N TRP A 147 15.08 10.20 -6.29
CA TRP A 147 15.45 10.67 -7.63
C TRP A 147 15.68 12.19 -7.64
N PHE A 148 14.77 12.96 -7.07
CA PHE A 148 14.89 14.42 -7.02
C PHE A 148 16.14 14.87 -6.22
N ILE A 149 16.40 14.24 -5.07
CA ILE A 149 17.58 14.50 -4.24
C ILE A 149 18.87 14.18 -5.01
N SER A 150 18.88 13.08 -5.76
CA SER A 150 20.00 12.69 -6.62
C SER A 150 20.24 13.72 -7.73
N THR A 151 19.18 14.25 -8.38
CA THR A 151 19.30 15.30 -9.41
C THR A 151 19.81 16.64 -8.86
N LEU A 152 19.66 16.88 -7.57
CA LEU A 152 20.27 18.05 -6.88
C LEU A 152 21.75 17.85 -6.56
N GLY A 153 22.37 16.77 -7.00
CA GLY A 153 23.80 16.51 -6.87
C GLY A 153 24.18 15.66 -5.65
N VAL A 154 23.21 15.10 -4.92
CA VAL A 154 23.51 14.13 -3.86
C VAL A 154 23.86 12.79 -4.50
N SER A 155 25.05 12.28 -4.17
CA SER A 155 25.57 11.02 -4.75
C SER A 155 24.72 9.82 -4.35
N ASP A 156 24.45 8.95 -5.33
CA ASP A 156 23.91 7.62 -5.13
C ASP A 156 25.03 6.55 -4.95
N ALA A 157 26.29 6.95 -5.08
CA ALA A 157 27.41 6.07 -4.78
C ALA A 157 27.45 5.76 -3.27
N ALA A 158 27.58 4.50 -2.95
CA ALA A 158 27.66 4.02 -1.58
C ALA A 158 28.60 2.80 -1.51
N ALA A 159 29.26 2.63 -0.37
CA ALA A 159 30.08 1.44 -0.12
C ALA A 159 29.19 0.16 -0.11
N PRO A 160 29.79 -1.03 -0.29
CA PRO A 160 29.08 -2.29 -0.17
C PRO A 160 28.23 -2.36 1.12
N GLY A 161 27.00 -2.85 1.03
CA GLY A 161 26.08 -2.95 2.17
C GLY A 161 25.61 -1.62 2.77
N VAL A 162 25.93 -0.48 2.17
CA VAL A 162 25.53 0.85 2.67
C VAL A 162 24.44 1.46 1.78
N ILE A 163 23.37 1.92 2.42
CA ILE A 163 22.26 2.57 1.74
C ILE A 163 22.68 3.98 1.31
N PRO A 164 22.41 4.41 0.06
CA PRO A 164 22.80 5.71 -0.47
C PRO A 164 22.27 6.89 0.33
N LEU A 165 23.01 8.01 0.29
CA LEU A 165 22.64 9.24 1.01
C LEU A 165 21.33 9.83 0.51
N SER A 166 21.03 9.74 -0.80
CA SER A 166 19.75 10.17 -1.39
C SER A 166 18.56 9.50 -0.73
N VAL A 167 18.64 8.20 -0.46
CA VAL A 167 17.59 7.42 0.23
C VAL A 167 17.50 7.83 1.70
N LYS A 168 18.64 7.99 2.39
CA LYS A 168 18.67 8.43 3.80
C LYS A 168 17.99 9.79 3.98
N ILE A 169 18.26 10.74 3.10
CA ILE A 169 17.63 12.07 3.12
C ILE A 169 16.13 11.95 2.81
N ALA A 170 15.74 11.16 1.79
CA ALA A 170 14.34 10.98 1.42
C ALA A 170 13.50 10.40 2.58
N PHE A 171 14.01 9.37 3.24
CA PHE A 171 13.34 8.76 4.40
C PHE A 171 13.29 9.73 5.60
N SER A 172 14.34 10.53 5.82
CA SER A 172 14.36 11.56 6.87
C SER A 172 13.32 12.65 6.60
N ILE A 173 13.19 13.12 5.35
CA ILE A 173 12.14 14.06 4.94
C ILE A 173 10.76 13.41 5.13
N GLY A 174 10.58 12.16 4.73
CA GLY A 174 9.35 11.40 4.92
C GLY A 174 8.95 11.29 6.39
N ALA A 175 9.91 11.01 7.27
CA ALA A 175 9.70 10.96 8.72
C ALA A 175 9.21 12.31 9.28
N ILE A 176 9.82 13.41 8.86
CA ILE A 176 9.42 14.77 9.27
C ILE A 176 8.02 15.09 8.75
N ILE A 177 7.74 14.84 7.47
CA ILE A 177 6.42 15.10 6.87
C ILE A 177 5.35 14.25 7.56
N PHE A 178 5.64 12.98 7.86
CA PHE A 178 4.72 12.10 8.58
C PHE A 178 4.35 12.72 9.94
N LEU A 179 5.34 13.06 10.75
CA LEU A 179 5.12 13.62 12.08
C LEU A 179 4.38 14.95 12.02
N VAL A 180 4.86 15.88 11.20
CA VAL A 180 4.31 17.24 11.11
C VAL A 180 2.88 17.23 10.59
N SER A 181 2.55 16.43 9.58
CA SER A 181 1.19 16.36 9.03
C SER A 181 0.18 15.81 10.04
N ILE A 182 0.57 14.83 10.83
CA ILE A 182 -0.27 14.27 11.90
C ILE A 182 -0.41 15.27 13.05
N LEU A 183 0.68 15.89 13.51
CA LEU A 183 0.64 16.90 14.56
C LEU A 183 -0.24 18.08 14.17
N TYR A 184 -0.12 18.56 12.92
CA TYR A 184 -1.01 19.60 12.39
C TYR A 184 -2.49 19.16 12.44
N THR A 185 -2.77 17.91 12.05
CA THR A 185 -4.15 17.39 12.12
C THR A 185 -4.66 17.29 13.56
N ILE A 186 -3.82 16.83 14.50
CA ILE A 186 -4.18 16.77 15.92
C ILE A 186 -4.48 18.17 16.46
N TYR A 187 -3.69 19.16 16.08
CA TYR A 187 -3.86 20.54 16.54
C TYR A 187 -5.12 21.20 15.96
N THR A 188 -5.39 20.99 14.68
CA THR A 188 -6.49 21.67 13.96
C THR A 188 -7.84 20.95 14.03
N THR A 189 -7.87 19.72 14.55
CA THR A 189 -9.12 18.93 14.60
C THR A 189 -9.45 18.56 16.03
N SER A 190 -10.57 19.07 16.53
CA SER A 190 -11.11 18.73 17.86
C SER A 190 -12.12 17.59 17.74
N GLU A 191 -12.22 16.76 18.77
CA GLU A 191 -13.26 15.74 18.91
C GLU A 191 -14.29 16.17 19.97
N THR A 192 -15.56 15.83 19.73
CA THR A 192 -16.66 16.16 20.65
C THR A 192 -16.73 15.11 21.76
N PRO A 193 -16.70 15.50 23.03
CA PRO A 193 -16.81 14.55 24.12
C PRO A 193 -18.18 13.83 24.12
N PRO A 194 -18.25 12.59 24.59
CA PRO A 194 -19.52 11.92 24.86
C PRO A 194 -20.33 12.72 25.88
N ASP A 195 -21.67 12.83 25.71
CA ASP A 195 -22.56 13.55 26.61
C ASP A 195 -22.46 13.06 28.06
N ASN A 196 -22.22 11.78 28.26
CA ASN A 196 -21.97 11.18 29.56
C ASN A 196 -20.79 10.20 29.52
N ILE A 197 -19.63 10.67 29.95
CA ILE A 197 -18.38 9.88 29.99
C ILE A 197 -18.50 8.63 30.87
N LYS A 198 -19.26 8.70 31.99
CA LYS A 198 -19.45 7.54 32.88
C LYS A 198 -20.31 6.47 32.22
N ALA A 199 -21.41 6.89 31.58
CA ALA A 199 -22.29 5.99 30.83
C ALA A 199 -21.54 5.36 29.63
N PHE A 200 -20.74 6.16 28.89
CA PHE A 200 -19.88 5.68 27.81
C PHE A 200 -18.91 4.57 28.31
N LYS A 201 -18.18 4.82 29.40
CA LYS A 201 -17.24 3.82 29.96
C LYS A 201 -17.96 2.57 30.46
N LYS A 202 -19.17 2.69 31.01
CA LYS A 202 -19.97 1.55 31.46
C LYS A 202 -20.43 0.68 30.28
N LYS A 203 -20.99 1.30 29.24
CA LYS A 203 -21.41 0.65 28.01
C LYS A 203 -20.27 -0.15 27.36
N MET A 204 -19.07 0.47 27.26
CA MET A 204 -17.90 -0.16 26.67
C MET A 204 -17.40 -1.38 27.44
N LYS A 205 -17.66 -1.47 28.76
CA LYS A 205 -17.35 -2.65 29.56
C LYS A 205 -18.35 -3.81 29.36
N GLU A 206 -19.62 -3.47 29.12
CA GLU A 206 -20.69 -4.45 29.00
C GLU A 206 -20.71 -5.13 27.62
N GLU A 207 -20.27 -4.44 26.55
CA GLU A 207 -20.25 -4.97 25.17
C GLU A 207 -19.11 -5.95 24.84
N ASN A 208 -18.39 -6.45 25.83
CA ASN A 208 -17.12 -7.17 25.63
C ASN A 208 -17.25 -8.68 25.34
N ASN A 209 -18.43 -9.24 25.20
CA ASN A 209 -18.63 -10.70 25.10
C ASN A 209 -19.26 -11.11 23.78
N GLY A 210 -18.46 -11.62 22.82
CA GLY A 210 -19.00 -12.39 21.71
C GLY A 210 -18.51 -12.04 20.30
N ALA A 211 -17.78 -10.94 20.09
CA ALA A 211 -17.41 -10.46 18.75
C ALA A 211 -16.68 -11.51 17.88
N LEU A 212 -15.75 -12.28 18.43
CA LEU A 212 -15.03 -13.31 17.68
C LEU A 212 -15.93 -14.45 17.22
N ASN A 213 -16.83 -14.91 18.11
CA ASN A 213 -17.76 -15.99 17.76
C ASN A 213 -18.75 -15.53 16.68
N GLU A 214 -19.20 -14.29 16.75
CA GLU A 214 -20.08 -13.70 15.76
C GLU A 214 -19.38 -13.57 14.38
N ILE A 215 -18.11 -13.17 14.34
CA ILE A 215 -17.32 -13.13 13.12
C ILE A 215 -17.22 -14.53 12.49
N PHE A 216 -16.86 -15.56 13.28
CA PHE A 216 -16.76 -16.93 12.79
C PHE A 216 -18.08 -17.45 12.21
N GLN A 217 -19.20 -17.20 12.88
CA GLN A 217 -20.51 -17.61 12.36
C GLN A 217 -20.89 -16.89 11.06
N ASN A 218 -20.52 -15.61 10.91
CA ASN A 218 -20.82 -14.83 9.71
C ASN A 218 -19.92 -15.17 8.52
N ILE A 219 -18.72 -15.73 8.72
CA ILE A 219 -17.88 -16.25 7.62
C ILE A 219 -18.65 -17.32 6.82
N PHE A 220 -19.32 -18.23 7.50
CA PHE A 220 -20.10 -19.30 6.82
C PHE A 220 -21.45 -18.82 6.27
N LYS A 221 -21.89 -17.63 6.64
CA LYS A 221 -23.16 -17.02 6.18
C LYS A 221 -22.92 -15.88 5.18
N MET A 222 -21.70 -15.77 4.64
CA MET A 222 -21.40 -14.69 3.70
C MET A 222 -22.26 -14.78 2.43
N PRO A 223 -22.73 -13.65 1.88
CA PRO A 223 -23.45 -13.62 0.62
C PRO A 223 -22.61 -14.16 -0.55
N ASN A 224 -23.24 -14.85 -1.49
CA ASN A 224 -22.57 -15.37 -2.69
C ASN A 224 -21.84 -14.26 -3.48
N THR A 225 -22.42 -13.07 -3.56
CA THR A 225 -21.78 -11.89 -4.14
C THR A 225 -20.45 -11.55 -3.46
N MET A 226 -20.39 -11.64 -2.13
CA MET A 226 -19.17 -11.36 -1.38
C MET A 226 -18.08 -12.37 -1.70
N PHE A 227 -18.41 -13.65 -1.84
CA PHE A 227 -17.45 -14.68 -2.25
C PHE A 227 -16.92 -14.41 -3.66
N LYS A 228 -17.78 -14.08 -4.63
CA LYS A 228 -17.37 -13.74 -6.01
C LYS A 228 -16.46 -12.52 -6.05
N LEU A 229 -16.80 -11.47 -5.29
CA LEU A 229 -15.92 -10.29 -5.12
C LEU A 229 -14.62 -10.66 -4.40
N GLY A 230 -14.67 -11.62 -3.47
CA GLY A 230 -13.50 -12.15 -2.79
C GLY A 230 -12.50 -12.79 -3.75
N VAL A 231 -12.97 -13.56 -4.75
CA VAL A 231 -12.11 -14.14 -5.81
C VAL A 231 -11.42 -13.02 -6.62
N ILE A 232 -12.17 -11.98 -6.99
CA ILE A 232 -11.62 -10.82 -7.71
C ILE A 232 -10.54 -10.13 -6.86
N GLN A 233 -10.83 -9.90 -5.58
CA GLN A 233 -9.88 -9.27 -4.65
C GLN A 233 -8.65 -10.14 -4.42
N PHE A 234 -8.81 -11.46 -4.32
CA PHE A 234 -7.68 -12.38 -4.14
C PHE A 234 -6.63 -12.19 -5.23
N PHE A 235 -7.02 -12.27 -6.49
CA PHE A 235 -6.08 -12.11 -7.61
C PHE A 235 -5.55 -10.67 -7.74
N SER A 236 -6.37 -9.66 -7.44
CA SER A 236 -5.94 -8.26 -7.45
C SER A 236 -4.85 -7.98 -6.43
N TRP A 237 -5.06 -8.38 -5.17
CA TRP A 237 -4.11 -8.12 -4.09
C TRP A 237 -2.85 -8.99 -4.15
N PHE A 238 -2.96 -10.20 -4.70
CA PHE A 238 -1.80 -11.01 -5.04
C PHE A 238 -0.90 -10.29 -6.06
N ALA A 239 -1.50 -9.72 -7.11
CA ALA A 239 -0.77 -8.98 -8.14
C ALA A 239 -0.04 -7.75 -7.56
N PHE A 240 -0.74 -6.94 -6.76
CA PHE A 240 -0.14 -5.73 -6.18
C PHE A 240 0.94 -6.06 -5.15
N PHE A 241 0.76 -7.09 -4.34
CA PHE A 241 1.81 -7.54 -3.43
C PHE A 241 3.07 -8.00 -4.20
N SER A 242 2.90 -8.74 -5.29
CA SER A 242 4.02 -9.15 -6.16
C SER A 242 4.76 -7.94 -6.73
N MET A 243 4.04 -6.90 -7.15
CA MET A 243 4.64 -5.63 -7.59
C MET A 243 5.41 -4.95 -6.45
N TRP A 244 4.79 -4.72 -5.29
CA TRP A 244 5.46 -3.99 -4.21
C TRP A 244 6.72 -4.69 -3.71
N SER A 245 6.69 -6.03 -3.65
CA SER A 245 7.85 -6.79 -3.18
C SER A 245 8.94 -6.95 -4.25
N LEU A 246 8.60 -7.16 -5.51
CA LEU A 246 9.55 -7.57 -6.54
C LEU A 246 9.72 -6.58 -7.71
N ALA A 247 9.05 -5.42 -7.72
CA ALA A 247 9.23 -4.45 -8.83
C ALA A 247 10.68 -3.93 -8.91
N ASN A 248 11.32 -3.65 -7.76
CA ASN A 248 12.70 -3.16 -7.80
C ASN A 248 13.66 -4.18 -8.43
N PRO A 249 13.82 -5.42 -7.91
CA PRO A 249 14.71 -6.41 -8.55
C PRO A 249 14.30 -6.71 -9.99
N ALA A 250 13.01 -6.81 -10.28
CA ALA A 250 12.52 -7.15 -11.62
C ALA A 250 12.87 -6.08 -12.67
N LEU A 251 12.62 -4.82 -12.35
CA LEU A 251 12.75 -3.74 -13.31
C LEU A 251 14.18 -3.21 -13.41
N THR A 252 14.95 -3.17 -12.31
CA THR A 252 16.37 -2.81 -12.38
C THR A 252 17.14 -3.79 -13.26
N GLU A 253 16.85 -5.08 -13.17
CA GLU A 253 17.51 -6.10 -14.00
C GLU A 253 16.98 -6.11 -15.44
N HIS A 254 15.65 -6.17 -15.62
CA HIS A 254 15.07 -6.39 -16.95
C HIS A 254 14.99 -5.12 -17.79
N VAL A 255 14.56 -3.99 -17.21
CA VAL A 255 14.36 -2.72 -17.95
C VAL A 255 15.64 -1.90 -17.99
N PHE A 256 16.28 -1.68 -16.85
CA PHE A 256 17.45 -0.83 -16.74
C PHE A 256 18.79 -1.55 -16.98
N LYS A 257 18.80 -2.89 -17.06
CA LYS A 257 20.00 -3.71 -17.21
C LYS A 257 21.05 -3.44 -16.12
N ALA A 258 20.60 -3.12 -14.93
CA ALA A 258 21.39 -2.75 -13.77
C ALA A 258 20.98 -3.59 -12.55
N PRO A 259 21.27 -4.90 -12.54
CA PRO A 259 21.00 -5.77 -11.39
C PRO A 259 21.85 -5.35 -10.19
N VAL A 260 21.40 -5.73 -8.98
CA VAL A 260 22.18 -5.51 -7.77
C VAL A 260 23.51 -6.29 -7.86
N PRO A 261 24.67 -5.64 -7.63
CA PRO A 261 25.95 -6.35 -7.63
C PRO A 261 26.05 -7.25 -6.39
N ILE A 262 26.52 -8.48 -6.60
CA ILE A 262 26.74 -9.45 -5.52
C ILE A 262 28.17 -9.25 -5.01
N GLU A 263 28.32 -8.80 -3.76
CA GLU A 263 29.61 -8.47 -3.16
C GLU A 263 30.65 -9.60 -3.25
N ASN A 264 30.22 -10.84 -3.05
CA ASN A 264 31.09 -12.03 -3.09
C ASN A 264 31.73 -12.30 -4.46
N ASN A 265 31.28 -11.63 -5.52
CA ASN A 265 31.84 -11.76 -6.86
C ASN A 265 33.03 -10.82 -7.11
N PHE A 266 33.40 -9.97 -6.14
CA PHE A 266 34.45 -8.98 -6.27
C PHE A 266 35.52 -9.13 -5.20
N ASP A 267 36.79 -9.03 -5.59
CA ASP A 267 37.91 -8.92 -4.64
C ASP A 267 38.26 -7.47 -4.39
N PHE A 268 37.75 -6.93 -3.29
CA PHE A 268 37.98 -5.52 -2.93
C PHE A 268 39.45 -5.15 -2.64
N LYS A 269 40.35 -6.14 -2.57
CA LYS A 269 41.79 -5.88 -2.53
C LYS A 269 42.37 -5.55 -3.91
N VAL A 270 41.65 -5.91 -4.98
CA VAL A 270 41.99 -5.59 -6.35
C VAL A 270 41.27 -4.31 -6.76
N SER A 271 42.01 -3.26 -7.08
CA SER A 271 41.45 -1.95 -7.40
C SER A 271 40.50 -1.95 -8.60
N ALA A 272 40.72 -2.85 -9.57
CA ALA A 272 39.87 -3.00 -10.73
C ALA A 272 38.50 -3.58 -10.37
N ASP A 273 38.45 -4.58 -9.46
CA ASP A 273 37.21 -5.20 -8.98
C ASP A 273 36.42 -4.23 -8.09
N ALA A 274 37.10 -3.52 -7.19
CA ALA A 274 36.47 -2.48 -6.40
C ALA A 274 35.82 -1.40 -7.29
N ALA A 275 36.54 -0.91 -8.32
CA ALA A 275 36.00 0.05 -9.26
C ALA A 275 34.88 -0.53 -10.15
N ALA A 276 34.87 -1.84 -10.42
CA ALA A 276 33.81 -2.51 -11.14
C ALA A 276 32.55 -2.61 -10.28
N PHE A 277 32.68 -2.98 -9.00
CA PHE A 277 31.60 -3.00 -8.03
C PHE A 277 30.97 -1.58 -7.90
N ASP A 278 31.77 -0.54 -7.71
CA ASP A 278 31.30 0.84 -7.55
C ASP A 278 30.45 1.26 -8.75
N ARG A 279 30.91 0.97 -9.98
CA ARG A 279 30.13 1.29 -11.20
C ARG A 279 28.81 0.54 -11.28
N GLN A 280 28.81 -0.75 -10.97
CA GLN A 280 27.59 -1.57 -11.00
C GLN A 280 26.62 -1.15 -9.90
N ASN A 281 27.12 -0.88 -8.70
CA ASN A 281 26.31 -0.42 -7.58
C ASN A 281 25.68 0.96 -7.88
N GLU A 282 26.46 1.92 -8.42
CA GLU A 282 25.94 3.23 -8.81
C GLU A 282 24.85 3.09 -9.89
N ALA A 283 25.03 2.23 -10.88
CA ALA A 283 24.04 1.96 -11.91
C ALA A 283 22.75 1.35 -11.31
N PHE A 284 22.87 0.37 -10.41
CA PHE A 284 21.74 -0.23 -9.68
C PHE A 284 20.99 0.84 -8.83
N GLN A 285 21.72 1.68 -8.10
CA GLN A 285 21.11 2.68 -7.23
C GLN A 285 20.37 3.75 -8.05
N LYS A 286 20.93 4.20 -9.19
CA LYS A 286 20.25 5.11 -10.13
C LYS A 286 19.01 4.46 -10.75
N ALA A 287 19.10 3.22 -11.20
CA ALA A 287 17.96 2.47 -11.72
C ALA A 287 16.85 2.33 -10.67
N SER A 288 17.21 2.03 -9.42
CA SER A 288 16.25 1.93 -8.30
C SER A 288 15.55 3.27 -8.02
N ASN A 289 16.25 4.39 -8.12
CA ASN A 289 15.61 5.72 -8.04
C ASN A 289 14.55 5.91 -9.12
N LEU A 290 14.86 5.51 -10.37
CA LEU A 290 13.94 5.62 -11.50
C LEU A 290 12.75 4.66 -11.38
N VAL A 291 12.96 3.43 -10.89
CA VAL A 291 11.87 2.50 -10.58
C VAL A 291 10.91 3.12 -9.56
N GLY A 292 11.43 3.63 -8.44
CA GLY A 292 10.62 4.29 -7.42
C GLY A 292 9.84 5.51 -7.96
N ALA A 293 10.52 6.37 -8.76
CA ALA A 293 9.89 7.53 -9.37
C ALA A 293 8.76 7.13 -10.33
N ASN A 294 8.98 6.12 -11.18
CA ASN A 294 7.97 5.60 -12.10
C ASN A 294 6.80 4.93 -11.35
N MET A 295 7.07 4.22 -10.26
CA MET A 295 6.01 3.71 -9.39
C MET A 295 5.12 4.86 -8.85
N GLY A 296 5.63 6.05 -8.63
CA GLY A 296 4.82 7.22 -8.25
C GLY A 296 3.70 7.52 -9.25
N ALA A 297 3.86 7.17 -10.53
CA ALA A 297 2.86 7.40 -11.56
C ALA A 297 1.56 6.62 -11.31
N TYR A 298 1.61 5.42 -10.70
CA TYR A 298 0.38 4.70 -10.38
C TYR A 298 -0.46 5.43 -9.31
N GLY A 299 0.16 6.14 -8.39
CA GLY A 299 -0.54 6.97 -7.41
C GLY A 299 -1.29 8.13 -8.06
N LEU A 300 -0.64 8.87 -8.97
CA LEU A 300 -1.27 9.97 -9.71
C LEU A 300 -2.41 9.50 -10.62
N SER A 301 -2.20 8.43 -11.36
CA SER A 301 -3.23 7.90 -12.27
C SER A 301 -4.42 7.31 -11.52
N SER A 302 -4.21 6.70 -10.35
CA SER A 302 -5.27 6.27 -9.43
C SER A 302 -6.10 7.45 -8.94
N MET A 303 -5.44 8.54 -8.55
CA MET A 303 -6.10 9.79 -8.16
C MET A 303 -6.91 10.39 -9.33
N ALA A 304 -6.31 10.49 -10.52
CA ALA A 304 -6.98 10.99 -11.70
C ALA A 304 -8.20 10.14 -12.06
N PHE A 305 -8.09 8.81 -12.00
CA PHE A 305 -9.20 7.89 -12.19
C PHE A 305 -10.34 8.15 -11.19
N ALA A 306 -10.03 8.27 -9.89
CA ALA A 306 -11.04 8.52 -8.87
C ALA A 306 -11.76 9.85 -9.06
N LEU A 307 -11.03 10.92 -9.44
CA LEU A 307 -11.61 12.23 -9.74
C LEU A 307 -12.50 12.19 -10.97
N LEU A 308 -12.01 11.62 -12.07
CA LEU A 308 -12.77 11.49 -13.32
C LEU A 308 -14.03 10.65 -13.11
N LEU A 309 -13.92 9.56 -12.34
CA LEU A 309 -15.06 8.73 -12.01
C LEU A 309 -16.11 9.51 -11.18
N THR A 310 -15.67 10.29 -10.19
CA THR A 310 -16.57 11.12 -9.37
C THR A 310 -17.29 12.15 -10.22
N LEU A 311 -16.59 12.85 -11.11
CA LEU A 311 -17.17 13.85 -12.03
C LEU A 311 -18.11 13.21 -13.05
N TYR A 312 -17.78 12.02 -13.58
CA TYR A 312 -18.59 11.32 -14.54
C TYR A 312 -19.86 10.73 -13.90
N SER A 313 -19.72 10.08 -12.74
CA SER A 313 -20.83 9.43 -12.05
C SER A 313 -21.85 10.41 -11.49
N SER A 314 -21.47 11.67 -11.26
CA SER A 314 -22.41 12.73 -10.89
C SER A 314 -23.40 13.10 -12.01
N LYS A 315 -23.09 12.78 -13.27
CA LYS A 315 -23.89 13.13 -14.44
C LYS A 315 -24.45 11.94 -15.20
N LYS A 316 -23.79 10.78 -15.13
CA LYS A 316 -24.13 9.58 -15.93
C LYS A 316 -24.05 8.34 -15.08
N ARG A 317 -24.87 7.34 -15.44
CA ARG A 317 -24.86 6.02 -14.83
C ARG A 317 -23.62 5.24 -15.22
N VAL A 318 -22.98 4.58 -14.26
CA VAL A 318 -21.77 3.77 -14.46
C VAL A 318 -22.07 2.31 -14.15
N ASN A 319 -21.75 1.43 -15.07
CA ASN A 319 -21.79 -0.01 -14.79
C ASN A 319 -20.49 -0.40 -14.06
N ARG A 320 -20.58 -0.57 -12.73
CA ARG A 320 -19.46 -0.88 -11.85
C ARG A 320 -18.70 -2.12 -12.26
N LYS A 321 -19.40 -3.18 -12.66
CA LYS A 321 -18.83 -4.46 -13.09
C LYS A 321 -17.90 -4.29 -14.29
N TYR A 322 -18.41 -3.69 -15.37
CA TYR A 322 -17.61 -3.54 -16.60
C TYR A 322 -16.50 -2.48 -16.46
N LEU A 323 -16.74 -1.41 -15.69
CA LEU A 323 -15.69 -0.45 -15.39
C LEU A 323 -14.55 -1.10 -14.61
N HIS A 324 -14.88 -1.91 -13.59
CA HIS A 324 -13.87 -2.63 -12.81
C HIS A 324 -13.11 -3.64 -13.66
N MET A 325 -13.81 -4.42 -14.48
CA MET A 325 -13.21 -5.37 -15.42
C MET A 325 -12.22 -4.66 -16.38
N LEU A 326 -12.63 -3.55 -16.99
CA LEU A 326 -11.78 -2.79 -17.90
C LEU A 326 -10.55 -2.22 -17.17
N SER A 327 -10.74 -1.65 -15.99
CA SER A 327 -9.64 -1.10 -15.18
C SER A 327 -8.61 -2.16 -14.82
N LEU A 328 -9.06 -3.34 -14.39
CA LEU A 328 -8.17 -4.46 -14.07
C LEU A 328 -7.45 -4.99 -15.31
N SER A 329 -8.13 -5.05 -16.44
CA SER A 329 -7.51 -5.46 -17.72
C SER A 329 -6.40 -4.48 -18.12
N LEU A 330 -6.63 -3.17 -18.00
CA LEU A 330 -5.60 -2.16 -18.26
C LEU A 330 -4.40 -2.33 -17.36
N GLY A 331 -4.60 -2.53 -16.04
CA GLY A 331 -3.51 -2.76 -15.10
C GLY A 331 -2.74 -4.05 -15.42
N GLY A 332 -3.44 -5.13 -15.75
CA GLY A 332 -2.83 -6.39 -16.16
C GLY A 332 -1.97 -6.24 -17.42
N LEU A 333 -2.49 -5.54 -18.42
CA LEU A 333 -1.72 -5.20 -19.63
C LEU A 333 -0.52 -4.31 -19.29
N GLY A 334 -0.66 -3.32 -18.39
CA GLY A 334 0.45 -2.48 -17.93
C GLY A 334 1.61 -3.31 -17.39
N PHE A 335 1.33 -4.29 -16.53
CA PHE A 335 2.37 -5.20 -16.02
C PHE A 335 3.01 -6.04 -17.13
N LEU A 336 2.21 -6.59 -18.04
CA LEU A 336 2.74 -7.38 -19.16
C LEU A 336 3.60 -6.55 -20.12
N MET A 337 3.24 -5.29 -20.33
CA MET A 337 4.03 -4.38 -21.19
C MET A 337 5.41 -4.07 -20.60
N MET A 338 5.57 -4.07 -19.27
CA MET A 338 6.90 -3.95 -18.64
C MET A 338 7.85 -5.09 -19.03
N TYR A 339 7.32 -6.28 -19.35
CA TYR A 339 8.09 -7.41 -19.86
C TYR A 339 8.33 -7.32 -21.37
N PHE A 340 7.26 -7.09 -22.16
CA PHE A 340 7.34 -7.13 -23.63
C PHE A 340 8.00 -5.89 -24.24
N ILE A 341 7.88 -4.74 -23.57
CA ILE A 341 8.43 -3.45 -24.01
C ILE A 341 9.22 -2.85 -22.85
N PRO A 342 10.43 -3.39 -22.59
CA PRO A 342 11.26 -2.98 -21.45
C PRO A 342 12.00 -1.67 -21.72
N ASP A 343 11.26 -0.60 -21.99
CA ASP A 343 11.78 0.72 -22.28
C ASP A 343 11.65 1.60 -21.02
N PRO A 344 12.77 2.11 -20.47
CA PRO A 344 12.75 3.01 -19.32
C PRO A 344 11.89 4.24 -19.52
N ASP A 345 11.82 4.80 -20.73
CA ASP A 345 11.07 6.02 -21.04
C ASP A 345 9.55 5.79 -21.10
N LEU A 346 9.11 4.54 -21.28
CA LEU A 346 7.69 4.16 -21.32
C LEU A 346 7.18 3.63 -19.97
N LEU A 347 8.06 3.39 -19.00
CA LEU A 347 7.71 2.73 -17.76
C LEU A 347 6.62 3.47 -16.96
N TRP A 348 6.63 4.81 -16.99
CA TRP A 348 5.59 5.62 -16.36
C TRP A 348 4.20 5.41 -16.95
N ILE A 349 4.11 5.10 -18.25
CA ILE A 349 2.83 4.77 -18.92
C ILE A 349 2.30 3.46 -18.38
N TRP A 350 3.16 2.44 -18.30
CA TRP A 350 2.76 1.13 -17.78
C TRP A 350 2.32 1.21 -16.32
N PHE A 351 3.03 1.94 -15.49
CA PHE A 351 2.61 2.21 -14.11
C PHE A 351 1.32 3.05 -14.04
N SER A 352 1.08 3.95 -14.97
CA SER A 352 -0.19 4.70 -15.02
C SER A 352 -1.38 3.79 -15.33
N MET A 353 -1.21 2.79 -16.22
CA MET A 353 -2.24 1.77 -16.47
C MET A 353 -2.51 0.93 -15.20
N VAL A 354 -1.47 0.55 -14.47
CA VAL A 354 -1.58 -0.13 -13.18
C VAL A 354 -2.33 0.72 -12.16
N GLY A 355 -2.09 2.03 -12.14
CA GLY A 355 -2.78 2.94 -11.23
C GLY A 355 -4.28 3.09 -11.48
N ILE A 356 -4.74 2.98 -12.72
CA ILE A 356 -6.17 2.93 -13.03
C ILE A 356 -6.81 1.70 -12.36
N SER A 357 -6.15 0.54 -12.41
CA SER A 357 -6.64 -0.66 -11.72
C SER A 357 -6.64 -0.48 -10.20
N TRP A 358 -5.61 0.16 -9.64
CA TRP A 358 -5.52 0.45 -8.21
C TRP A 358 -6.69 1.31 -7.73
N GLY A 359 -6.99 2.41 -8.43
CA GLY A 359 -8.14 3.27 -8.11
C GLY A 359 -9.47 2.52 -8.15
N SER A 360 -9.61 1.59 -9.09
CA SER A 360 -10.79 0.75 -9.21
C SER A 360 -10.88 -0.30 -8.09
N ILE A 361 -9.76 -0.93 -7.71
CA ILE A 361 -9.69 -1.92 -6.60
C ILE A 361 -10.09 -1.28 -5.27
N LEU A 362 -9.70 -0.05 -5.04
CA LEU A 362 -10.02 0.68 -3.80
C LEU A 362 -11.48 1.16 -3.73
N SER A 363 -12.23 1.16 -4.84
CA SER A 363 -13.57 1.75 -4.91
C SER A 363 -14.66 0.78 -5.32
N MET A 364 -14.49 0.07 -6.45
CA MET A 364 -15.56 -0.71 -7.07
C MET A 364 -16.03 -1.92 -6.26
N PRO A 365 -15.15 -2.78 -5.72
CA PRO A 365 -15.57 -3.94 -4.93
C PRO A 365 -16.38 -3.55 -3.70
N TYR A 366 -15.99 -2.48 -3.01
CA TYR A 366 -16.71 -1.99 -1.83
C TYR A 366 -18.09 -1.41 -2.20
N ALA A 367 -18.16 -0.68 -3.31
CA ALA A 367 -19.44 -0.15 -3.81
C ALA A 367 -20.39 -1.26 -4.26
N MET A 368 -19.88 -2.34 -4.85
CA MET A 368 -20.68 -3.51 -5.23
C MET A 368 -21.09 -4.34 -4.00
N LEU A 369 -20.19 -4.50 -3.03
CA LEU A 369 -20.43 -5.24 -1.81
C LEU A 369 -21.50 -4.57 -0.95
N SER A 370 -21.40 -3.25 -0.74
CA SER A 370 -22.33 -2.49 0.09
C SER A 370 -23.78 -2.55 -0.40
N SER A 371 -24.00 -2.78 -1.71
CA SER A 371 -25.35 -2.95 -2.27
C SER A 371 -25.95 -4.36 -2.07
N SER A 372 -25.17 -5.32 -1.56
CA SER A 372 -25.60 -6.71 -1.38
C SER A 372 -25.57 -7.21 0.07
N ILE A 373 -25.20 -6.34 1.01
CA ILE A 373 -25.14 -6.65 2.45
C ILE A 373 -26.25 -5.90 3.17
N ASP A 374 -26.81 -6.58 4.19
CA ASP A 374 -27.72 -5.98 5.15
C ASP A 374 -26.99 -4.83 5.90
N PRO A 375 -27.57 -3.60 5.92
CA PRO A 375 -26.99 -2.47 6.62
C PRO A 375 -26.63 -2.75 8.09
N GLU A 376 -27.42 -3.56 8.80
CA GLU A 376 -27.17 -3.93 10.20
C GLU A 376 -25.91 -4.77 10.38
N LYS A 377 -25.49 -5.53 9.35
CA LYS A 377 -24.31 -6.40 9.36
C LYS A 377 -23.13 -5.84 8.58
N MET A 378 -23.25 -4.60 8.08
CA MET A 378 -22.26 -3.99 7.21
C MET A 378 -20.84 -4.03 7.80
N GLY A 379 -20.67 -3.66 9.06
CA GLY A 379 -19.35 -3.60 9.71
C GLY A 379 -18.67 -4.98 9.77
N ILE A 380 -19.40 -6.01 10.22
CA ILE A 380 -18.86 -7.38 10.33
C ILE A 380 -18.50 -7.92 8.94
N MET A 381 -19.39 -7.73 7.97
CA MET A 381 -19.19 -8.23 6.60
C MET A 381 -18.00 -7.51 5.91
N MET A 382 -17.81 -6.21 6.12
CA MET A 382 -16.64 -5.48 5.63
C MET A 382 -15.34 -5.99 6.29
N GLY A 383 -15.38 -6.30 7.58
CA GLY A 383 -14.25 -6.93 8.28
C GLY A 383 -13.90 -8.30 7.70
N ILE A 384 -14.90 -9.16 7.42
CA ILE A 384 -14.68 -10.46 6.77
C ILE A 384 -14.16 -10.28 5.35
N PHE A 385 -14.67 -9.28 4.61
CA PHE A 385 -14.21 -8.99 3.26
C PHE A 385 -12.72 -8.57 3.22
N ASN A 386 -12.23 -7.94 4.28
CA ASN A 386 -10.81 -7.60 4.40
C ASN A 386 -9.89 -8.84 4.40
N MET A 387 -10.40 -10.02 4.78
CA MET A 387 -9.63 -11.26 4.69
C MET A 387 -9.25 -11.59 3.24
N PHE A 388 -10.11 -11.26 2.26
CA PHE A 388 -9.81 -11.44 0.83
C PHE A 388 -8.76 -10.45 0.30
N ILE A 389 -8.41 -9.45 1.10
CA ILE A 389 -7.30 -8.52 0.84
C ILE A 389 -6.01 -9.06 1.43
N VAL A 390 -6.05 -9.55 2.67
CA VAL A 390 -4.86 -9.92 3.44
C VAL A 390 -4.35 -11.32 3.08
N ILE A 391 -5.26 -12.30 2.95
CA ILE A 391 -4.88 -13.70 2.66
C ILE A 391 -4.04 -13.82 1.38
N PRO A 392 -4.41 -13.23 0.22
CA PRO A 392 -3.59 -13.34 -0.99
C PRO A 392 -2.19 -12.74 -0.84
N GLN A 393 -2.05 -11.69 -0.05
CA GLN A 393 -0.74 -11.10 0.24
C GLN A 393 0.12 -12.04 1.10
N ILE A 394 -0.48 -12.69 2.09
CA ILE A 394 0.21 -13.71 2.90
C ILE A 394 0.61 -14.90 2.02
N VAL A 395 -0.29 -15.38 1.16
CA VAL A 395 0.02 -16.48 0.22
C VAL A 395 1.18 -16.10 -0.70
N ALA A 396 1.18 -14.89 -1.24
CA ALA A 396 2.27 -14.38 -2.07
C ALA A 396 3.60 -14.29 -1.28
N ALA A 397 3.55 -13.74 -0.06
CA ALA A 397 4.72 -13.57 0.81
C ALA A 397 5.35 -14.90 1.25
N LEU A 398 4.54 -15.90 1.55
CA LEU A 398 4.99 -17.22 1.99
C LEU A 398 5.50 -18.11 0.86
N GLY A 399 5.85 -17.54 -0.28
CA GLY A 399 6.45 -18.26 -1.41
C GLY A 399 5.54 -18.48 -2.60
N GLY A 400 4.26 -18.07 -2.54
CA GLY A 400 3.33 -18.23 -3.66
C GLY A 400 3.77 -17.49 -4.92
N VAL A 401 4.31 -16.28 -4.78
CA VAL A 401 4.85 -15.53 -5.91
C VAL A 401 6.12 -16.19 -6.45
N ASN A 402 7.02 -16.64 -5.56
CA ASN A 402 8.27 -17.31 -5.95
C ASN A 402 8.00 -18.62 -6.70
N PHE A 403 7.05 -19.41 -6.21
CA PHE A 403 6.64 -20.64 -6.88
C PHE A 403 6.10 -20.37 -8.29
N LEU A 404 5.20 -19.39 -8.42
CA LEU A 404 4.55 -19.12 -9.71
C LEU A 404 5.50 -18.51 -10.74
N TYR A 405 6.34 -17.55 -10.36
CA TYR A 405 7.20 -16.93 -11.34
C TYR A 405 8.31 -17.88 -11.84
N ARG A 406 8.79 -18.76 -10.97
CA ARG A 406 9.80 -19.77 -11.34
C ARG A 406 9.28 -20.82 -12.32
N LEU A 407 7.97 -21.03 -12.41
CA LEU A 407 7.38 -21.84 -13.47
C LEU A 407 7.52 -21.20 -14.87
N LEU A 408 7.71 -19.88 -14.93
CA LEU A 408 7.90 -19.14 -16.18
C LEU A 408 9.37 -18.90 -16.49
N GLY A 409 10.24 -18.88 -15.47
CA GLY A 409 11.69 -18.72 -15.58
C GLY A 409 12.32 -18.15 -14.31
N ASP A 410 13.65 -18.11 -14.24
CA ASP A 410 14.38 -17.72 -13.05
C ASP A 410 14.53 -16.20 -12.88
N ALA A 411 14.25 -15.43 -13.94
CA ALA A 411 14.40 -13.96 -13.89
C ALA A 411 13.28 -13.30 -13.06
N PRO A 412 13.60 -12.32 -12.19
CA PRO A 412 12.62 -11.66 -11.31
C PRO A 412 11.47 -10.98 -12.07
N ILE A 413 11.67 -10.61 -13.32
CA ILE A 413 10.64 -9.97 -14.15
C ILE A 413 9.39 -10.85 -14.31
N PHE A 414 9.54 -12.16 -14.24
CA PHE A 414 8.40 -13.07 -14.31
C PHE A 414 7.45 -12.92 -13.14
N ALA A 415 7.87 -12.36 -12.00
CA ALA A 415 6.95 -11.98 -10.92
C ALA A 415 5.99 -10.85 -11.35
N ILE A 416 6.45 -9.93 -12.18
CA ILE A 416 5.63 -8.86 -12.78
C ILE A 416 4.68 -9.44 -13.85
N VAL A 417 5.15 -10.43 -14.63
CA VAL A 417 4.28 -11.18 -15.56
C VAL A 417 3.18 -11.91 -14.79
N VAL A 418 3.51 -12.61 -13.69
CA VAL A 418 2.52 -13.27 -12.81
C VAL A 418 1.53 -12.25 -12.24
N ALA A 419 1.99 -11.05 -11.83
CA ALA A 419 1.11 -9.98 -11.39
C ALA A 419 0.14 -9.54 -12.52
N GLY A 420 0.63 -9.40 -13.75
CA GLY A 420 -0.19 -9.08 -14.91
C GLY A 420 -1.24 -10.13 -15.20
N LEU A 421 -0.85 -11.39 -15.25
CA LEU A 421 -1.78 -12.52 -15.44
C LEU A 421 -2.81 -12.61 -14.31
N SER A 422 -2.40 -12.39 -13.07
CA SER A 422 -3.29 -12.37 -11.91
C SER A 422 -4.36 -11.27 -12.03
N LEU A 423 -4.00 -10.05 -12.45
CA LEU A 423 -4.98 -8.98 -12.72
C LEU A 423 -5.91 -9.31 -13.88
N LEU A 424 -5.44 -9.98 -14.93
CA LEU A 424 -6.31 -10.42 -16.03
C LEU A 424 -7.29 -11.50 -15.58
N ILE A 425 -6.86 -12.45 -14.74
CA ILE A 425 -7.75 -13.44 -14.11
C ILE A 425 -8.79 -12.73 -13.24
N SER A 426 -8.36 -11.75 -12.46
CA SER A 426 -9.27 -10.91 -11.67
C SER A 426 -10.27 -10.16 -12.54
N ALA A 427 -9.84 -9.60 -13.68
CA ALA A 427 -10.72 -8.93 -14.65
C ALA A 427 -11.79 -9.90 -15.19
N ILE A 428 -11.40 -11.08 -15.64
CA ILE A 428 -12.32 -12.12 -16.15
C ILE A 428 -13.26 -12.59 -15.06
N SER A 429 -12.79 -12.72 -13.82
CA SER A 429 -13.60 -13.13 -12.67
C SER A 429 -14.76 -12.18 -12.38
N ASN A 430 -14.74 -10.95 -12.87
CA ASN A 430 -15.91 -10.05 -12.81
C ASN A 430 -17.12 -10.62 -13.55
N LEU A 431 -16.92 -11.50 -14.51
CA LEU A 431 -18.03 -12.15 -15.24
C LEU A 431 -18.87 -13.03 -14.33
N LEU A 432 -18.32 -13.52 -13.20
CA LEU A 432 -19.03 -14.28 -12.18
C LEU A 432 -20.12 -13.46 -11.48
N ILE A 433 -20.03 -12.13 -11.50
CA ILE A 433 -21.00 -11.23 -10.88
C ILE A 433 -22.22 -11.12 -11.80
N THR A 434 -23.33 -11.67 -11.33
CA THR A 434 -24.59 -11.74 -12.08
C THR A 434 -25.75 -11.02 -11.40
N GLU A 435 -25.58 -10.64 -10.14
CA GLU A 435 -26.60 -10.01 -9.31
C GLU A 435 -26.91 -8.58 -9.78
N LYS A 436 -28.17 -8.31 -10.15
CA LYS A 436 -28.60 -7.01 -10.70
C LYS A 436 -28.29 -5.82 -9.75
N ASN A 437 -28.44 -6.03 -8.45
CA ASN A 437 -28.17 -4.98 -7.46
C ASN A 437 -26.70 -4.53 -7.42
N VAL A 438 -25.77 -5.40 -7.86
CA VAL A 438 -24.33 -5.18 -7.86
C VAL A 438 -23.86 -4.58 -9.19
N ILE A 439 -24.55 -4.94 -10.27
CA ILE A 439 -24.27 -4.44 -11.63
C ILE A 439 -24.98 -3.12 -11.89
N SER A 440 -25.99 -2.80 -11.12
CA SER A 440 -26.80 -1.62 -11.38
C SER A 440 -26.08 -0.33 -10.97
N TYR A 441 -26.45 0.65 -11.53
CA TYR A 441 -26.09 2.02 -11.79
C TYR A 441 -26.16 2.90 -10.56
N TYR A 442 -25.28 3.87 -10.49
CA TYR A 442 -25.54 5.07 -9.70
C TYR A 442 -26.79 5.76 -10.25
N GLY A 443 -27.81 5.84 -9.43
CA GLY A 443 -28.97 6.69 -9.67
C GLY A 443 -28.68 8.10 -9.24
#